data_53dc2fc0765bf571508348603258a0f5
#
_entry.id   53dc2fc0765bf571508348603258a0f5
#
_cell.length_a   1.000
_cell.length_b   1.000
_cell.length_c   1.000
_cell.angle_alpha   90.00
_cell.angle_beta   90.00
_cell.angle_gamma   90.00
#
_symmetry.space_group_name_H-M   'P 1'
#
loop_
_entity.id
_entity.type
_entity.pdbx_description
1 polymer ?
#
loop_
_entity_poly.entity_id
_entity_poly.type
_entity_poly.pdbx_seq_one_letter_code
_entity_poly.pdbx_strand_id
1 'polypeptide(L)'
;MARALVTGSTSGLGLEFAWQLAGTGHDLVLVSRDDARLRAVAEQIRDVHDVTVEVLSADLSDREQLDRVATRLTDPVDRVDLLVNNAGYGLRGGFLEIGIEDHEAQMDTLMRAVLVLSHAAARTMVQRRCGAILNVSSLAGYTTAGPYAASKSWVTVFTESLAMELKGTGVTATALLPGFVQTEFHERASMNMEGLPRVTWQKAPYVVEQALKDTAKGAVLSIPSVKYRTAGEVSRIAPRPLVRALTSPNWYRRLQARTVHRSRRHASRRELKAPWQREDEPDA
;
A
#
# COMPACT_ATOMS: atom_id res chain seq x y z
N MET A 1 -0.02 24.06 -13.20
CA MET A 1 -0.68 23.22 -12.20
C MET A 1 0.35 22.39 -11.50
N ALA A 2 0.10 21.93 -10.28
CA ALA A 2 1.02 20.99 -9.62
C ALA A 2 0.91 19.62 -10.30
N ARG A 3 2.02 18.87 -10.38
CA ARG A 3 2.05 17.56 -11.04
C ARG A 3 2.46 16.47 -10.05
N ALA A 4 1.76 15.35 -10.08
CA ALA A 4 2.07 14.18 -9.27
C ALA A 4 2.48 12.97 -10.12
N LEU A 5 3.53 12.27 -9.70
CA LEU A 5 3.88 10.97 -10.25
C LEU A 5 3.44 9.87 -9.29
N VAL A 6 2.64 8.92 -9.78
CA VAL A 6 2.09 7.82 -8.98
C VAL A 6 2.53 6.48 -9.56
N THR A 7 3.24 5.69 -8.76
CA THR A 7 3.64 4.33 -9.14
C THR A 7 2.59 3.29 -8.71
N GLY A 8 2.37 2.25 -9.54
CA GLY A 8 1.34 1.25 -9.29
C GLY A 8 -0.08 1.79 -9.42
N SER A 9 -0.30 2.71 -10.36
CA SER A 9 -1.51 3.52 -10.51
C SER A 9 -2.70 2.83 -11.18
N THR A 10 -2.59 1.55 -11.53
CA THR A 10 -3.67 0.81 -12.22
C THR A 10 -4.63 0.07 -11.30
N SER A 11 -4.40 0.06 -10.00
CA SER A 11 -5.27 -0.64 -9.02
C SER A 11 -5.08 -0.15 -7.59
N GLY A 12 -6.03 -0.50 -6.73
CA GLY A 12 -5.93 -0.30 -5.28
C GLY A 12 -5.69 1.14 -4.86
N LEU A 13 -4.76 1.35 -3.93
CA LEU A 13 -4.43 2.69 -3.43
C LEU A 13 -3.83 3.58 -4.52
N GLY A 14 -3.01 3.03 -5.44
CA GLY A 14 -2.40 3.81 -6.52
C GLY A 14 -3.41 4.39 -7.50
N LEU A 15 -4.43 3.61 -7.86
CA LEU A 15 -5.54 4.08 -8.66
C LEU A 15 -6.33 5.16 -7.92
N GLU A 16 -6.60 4.96 -6.65
CA GLU A 16 -7.31 5.93 -5.82
C GLU A 16 -6.52 7.23 -5.65
N PHE A 17 -5.17 7.16 -5.47
CA PHE A 17 -4.32 8.35 -5.49
C PHE A 17 -4.45 9.11 -6.80
N ALA A 18 -4.43 8.43 -7.94
CA ALA A 18 -4.57 9.07 -9.25
C ALA A 18 -5.90 9.82 -9.36
N TRP A 19 -7.01 9.20 -8.96
CA TRP A 19 -8.34 9.83 -9.01
C TRP A 19 -8.46 11.05 -8.08
N GLN A 20 -8.00 10.95 -6.83
CA GLN A 20 -8.12 12.07 -5.89
C GLN A 20 -7.21 13.23 -6.25
N LEU A 21 -6.01 12.95 -6.76
CA LEU A 21 -5.09 13.99 -7.22
C LEU A 21 -5.63 14.70 -8.47
N ALA A 22 -6.16 13.97 -9.43
CA ALA A 22 -6.86 14.57 -10.58
C ALA A 22 -8.05 15.45 -10.14
N GLY A 23 -8.86 14.94 -9.20
CA GLY A 23 -10.00 15.67 -8.62
C GLY A 23 -9.61 16.96 -7.88
N THR A 24 -8.35 17.10 -7.49
CA THR A 24 -7.80 18.34 -6.90
C THR A 24 -7.00 19.19 -7.89
N GLY A 25 -7.06 18.86 -9.21
CA GLY A 25 -6.46 19.64 -10.28
C GLY A 25 -4.96 19.39 -10.49
N HIS A 26 -4.43 18.25 -10.04
CA HIS A 26 -3.04 17.88 -10.33
C HIS A 26 -2.93 17.23 -11.71
N ASP A 27 -1.98 17.66 -12.51
CA ASP A 27 -1.48 16.87 -13.63
C ASP A 27 -0.85 15.57 -13.13
N LEU A 28 -0.92 14.50 -13.91
CA LEU A 28 -0.48 13.19 -13.48
C LEU A 28 0.57 12.59 -14.40
N VAL A 29 1.53 11.89 -13.82
CA VAL A 29 2.36 10.88 -14.48
C VAL A 29 2.00 9.53 -13.85
N LEU A 30 1.35 8.66 -14.59
CA LEU A 30 0.91 7.35 -14.14
C LEU A 30 1.96 6.30 -14.53
N VAL A 31 2.42 5.52 -13.56
CA VAL A 31 3.42 4.48 -13.76
C VAL A 31 2.88 3.12 -13.37
N SER A 32 2.91 2.16 -14.30
CA SER A 32 2.58 0.75 -14.04
C SER A 32 3.16 -0.14 -15.16
N ARG A 33 3.16 -1.45 -14.97
CA ARG A 33 3.66 -2.42 -15.96
C ARG A 33 2.67 -2.69 -17.10
N ASP A 34 1.40 -2.69 -16.78
CA ASP A 34 0.31 -2.97 -17.75
C ASP A 34 -0.05 -1.69 -18.50
N ASP A 35 0.52 -1.54 -19.69
CA ASP A 35 0.33 -0.36 -20.55
C ASP A 35 -1.14 -0.18 -20.97
N ALA A 36 -1.82 -1.27 -21.32
CA ALA A 36 -3.22 -1.20 -21.76
C ALA A 36 -4.14 -0.71 -20.64
N ARG A 37 -4.00 -1.27 -19.45
CA ARG A 37 -4.76 -0.84 -18.27
C ARG A 37 -4.40 0.59 -17.84
N LEU A 38 -3.12 0.96 -17.99
CA LEU A 38 -2.64 2.30 -17.65
C LEU A 38 -3.25 3.36 -18.56
N ARG A 39 -3.31 3.10 -19.88
CA ARG A 39 -3.96 3.96 -20.86
C ARG A 39 -5.46 4.11 -20.60
N ALA A 40 -6.15 3.00 -20.33
CA ALA A 40 -7.57 3.04 -20.00
C ALA A 40 -7.87 3.90 -18.75
N VAL A 41 -7.03 3.78 -17.70
CA VAL A 41 -7.15 4.63 -16.50
C VAL A 41 -6.90 6.11 -16.84
N ALA A 42 -5.89 6.39 -17.67
CA ALA A 42 -5.57 7.75 -18.08
C ALA A 42 -6.71 8.40 -18.89
N GLU A 43 -7.33 7.65 -19.79
CA GLU A 43 -8.51 8.11 -20.55
C GLU A 43 -9.67 8.42 -19.62
N GLN A 44 -10.04 7.50 -18.74
CA GLN A 44 -11.12 7.71 -17.76
C GLN A 44 -10.91 8.97 -16.90
N ILE A 45 -9.66 9.21 -16.47
CA ILE A 45 -9.34 10.40 -15.66
C ILE A 45 -9.48 11.67 -16.49
N ARG A 46 -9.00 11.71 -17.75
CA ARG A 46 -9.12 12.86 -18.65
C ARG A 46 -10.57 13.17 -19.01
N ASP A 47 -11.43 12.14 -19.13
CA ASP A 47 -12.84 12.30 -19.43
C ASP A 47 -13.63 13.00 -18.30
N VAL A 48 -13.15 12.88 -17.06
CA VAL A 48 -13.83 13.40 -15.87
C VAL A 48 -13.19 14.67 -15.33
N HIS A 49 -11.88 14.83 -15.50
CA HIS A 49 -11.09 15.91 -14.92
C HIS A 49 -10.30 16.66 -15.99
N ASP A 50 -10.31 17.99 -15.92
CA ASP A 50 -9.52 18.86 -16.81
C ASP A 50 -8.06 18.93 -16.35
N VAL A 51 -7.33 17.80 -16.53
CA VAL A 51 -5.91 17.64 -16.17
C VAL A 51 -5.15 16.90 -17.26
N THR A 52 -3.84 17.15 -17.36
CA THR A 52 -2.98 16.35 -18.23
C THR A 52 -2.60 15.04 -17.53
N VAL A 53 -2.61 13.94 -18.27
CA VAL A 53 -2.23 12.62 -17.75
C VAL A 53 -1.21 12.00 -18.70
N GLU A 54 0.02 11.89 -18.24
CA GLU A 54 1.11 11.18 -18.92
C GLU A 54 1.10 9.71 -18.51
N VAL A 55 1.32 8.82 -19.48
CA VAL A 55 1.42 7.37 -19.27
C VAL A 55 2.86 6.94 -19.46
N LEU A 56 3.44 6.35 -18.43
CA LEU A 56 4.81 5.84 -18.45
C LEU A 56 4.82 4.35 -18.04
N SER A 57 4.72 3.46 -19.03
CA SER A 57 4.77 2.01 -18.77
C SER A 57 6.17 1.59 -18.35
N ALA A 58 6.29 1.01 -17.14
CA ALA A 58 7.56 0.53 -16.60
C ALA A 58 7.39 -0.58 -15.56
N ASP A 59 8.24 -1.59 -15.64
CA ASP A 59 8.49 -2.54 -14.56
C ASP A 59 9.58 -1.98 -13.65
N LEU A 60 9.22 -1.67 -12.40
CA LEU A 60 10.15 -1.07 -11.44
C LEU A 60 11.16 -2.08 -10.84
N SER A 61 11.01 -3.38 -11.13
CA SER A 61 12.04 -4.38 -10.84
C SER A 61 13.13 -4.43 -11.90
N ASP A 62 12.84 -3.96 -13.11
CA ASP A 62 13.80 -3.81 -14.19
C ASP A 62 14.59 -2.49 -14.03
N ARG A 63 15.93 -2.59 -14.11
CA ARG A 63 16.81 -1.46 -13.85
C ARG A 63 16.67 -0.32 -14.87
N GLU A 64 16.64 -0.67 -16.16
CA GLU A 64 16.58 0.31 -17.24
C GLU A 64 15.22 1.05 -17.23
N GLN A 65 14.15 0.31 -16.97
CA GLN A 65 12.82 0.89 -16.90
C GLN A 65 12.66 1.78 -15.65
N LEU A 66 13.22 1.38 -14.51
CA LEU A 66 13.29 2.20 -13.31
C LEU A 66 14.06 3.51 -13.56
N ASP A 67 15.20 3.44 -14.26
CA ASP A 67 16.02 4.60 -14.58
C ASP A 67 15.29 5.57 -15.53
N ARG A 68 14.41 5.08 -16.43
CA ARG A 68 13.52 5.95 -17.24
C ARG A 68 12.55 6.74 -16.36
N VAL A 69 11.96 6.09 -15.36
CA VAL A 69 11.05 6.77 -14.41
C VAL A 69 11.82 7.77 -13.55
N ALA A 70 13.02 7.42 -13.10
CA ALA A 70 13.90 8.34 -12.35
C ALA A 70 14.30 9.56 -13.20
N THR A 71 14.62 9.36 -14.47
CA THR A 71 14.92 10.44 -15.43
C THR A 71 13.71 11.39 -15.57
N ARG A 72 12.48 10.84 -15.69
CA ARG A 72 11.27 11.65 -15.77
C ARG A 72 11.08 12.55 -14.53
N LEU A 73 11.49 12.11 -13.34
CA LEU A 73 11.45 12.91 -12.11
C LEU A 73 12.45 14.07 -12.10
N THR A 74 13.46 14.04 -12.95
CA THR A 74 14.49 15.08 -13.06
C THR A 74 14.24 16.09 -14.17
N ASP A 75 13.11 16.00 -14.87
CA ASP A 75 12.72 16.94 -15.93
C ASP A 75 12.60 18.37 -15.37
N PRO A 76 13.36 19.33 -15.89
CA PRO A 76 13.35 20.70 -15.39
C PRO A 76 12.15 21.52 -15.90
N VAL A 77 11.51 21.11 -17.00
CA VAL A 77 10.39 21.80 -17.66
C VAL A 77 9.08 21.29 -17.06
N ASP A 78 8.85 19.99 -17.18
CA ASP A 78 7.62 19.33 -16.73
C ASP A 78 7.79 18.72 -15.33
N ARG A 79 7.94 19.58 -14.35
CA ARG A 79 8.30 19.25 -12.98
C ARG A 79 7.26 18.38 -12.29
N VAL A 80 7.73 17.44 -11.48
CA VAL A 80 6.90 16.67 -10.56
C VAL A 80 6.98 17.27 -9.16
N ASP A 81 5.86 17.66 -8.57
CA ASP A 81 5.78 18.31 -7.25
C ASP A 81 5.43 17.31 -6.14
N LEU A 82 4.80 16.22 -6.48
CA LEU A 82 4.50 15.12 -5.56
C LEU A 82 4.91 13.78 -6.18
N LEU A 83 5.78 13.06 -5.51
CA LEU A 83 6.07 11.66 -5.81
C LEU A 83 5.29 10.75 -4.87
N VAL A 84 4.48 9.82 -5.42
CA VAL A 84 3.79 8.77 -4.68
C VAL A 84 4.41 7.41 -5.05
N ASN A 85 5.31 6.91 -4.21
CA ASN A 85 5.87 5.56 -4.29
C ASN A 85 4.88 4.56 -3.70
N ASN A 86 3.96 4.09 -4.53
CA ASN A 86 2.90 3.16 -4.09
C ASN A 86 3.09 1.74 -4.65
N ALA A 87 3.78 1.56 -5.77
CA ALA A 87 3.96 0.25 -6.40
C ALA A 87 4.43 -0.81 -5.39
N GLY A 88 3.78 -1.97 -5.42
CA GLY A 88 4.13 -3.07 -4.55
C GLY A 88 3.14 -4.21 -4.61
N TYR A 89 3.59 -5.41 -4.23
CA TYR A 89 2.79 -6.63 -4.21
C TYR A 89 3.27 -7.58 -3.13
N GLY A 90 2.39 -8.49 -2.71
CA GLY A 90 2.73 -9.62 -1.84
C GLY A 90 3.01 -10.88 -2.66
N LEU A 91 3.93 -11.72 -2.20
CA LEU A 91 4.16 -13.05 -2.76
C LEU A 91 3.27 -14.09 -2.08
N ARG A 92 2.88 -15.12 -2.84
CA ARG A 92 2.04 -16.22 -2.37
C ARG A 92 2.91 -17.39 -1.91
N GLY A 93 2.82 -17.77 -0.66
CA GLY A 93 3.58 -18.89 -0.10
C GLY A 93 4.55 -18.49 1.00
N GLY A 94 5.23 -19.49 1.53
CA GLY A 94 6.28 -19.33 2.53
C GLY A 94 7.61 -18.94 1.90
N PHE A 95 8.53 -18.39 2.69
CA PHE A 95 9.86 -17.96 2.22
C PHE A 95 10.63 -19.08 1.51
N LEU A 96 10.54 -20.31 2.00
CA LEU A 96 11.21 -21.47 1.43
C LEU A 96 10.49 -22.10 0.23
N GLU A 97 9.25 -21.70 -0.04
CA GLU A 97 8.42 -22.23 -1.14
C GLU A 97 8.53 -21.39 -2.41
N ILE A 98 9.01 -20.16 -2.31
CA ILE A 98 9.09 -19.17 -3.38
C ILE A 98 10.53 -19.10 -3.88
N GLY A 99 10.73 -19.01 -5.19
CA GLY A 99 12.04 -18.83 -5.80
C GLY A 99 12.74 -17.55 -5.34
N ILE A 100 14.07 -17.57 -5.31
CA ILE A 100 14.84 -16.41 -4.85
C ILE A 100 14.65 -15.22 -5.79
N GLU A 101 14.48 -15.46 -7.07
CA GLU A 101 14.29 -14.45 -8.11
C GLU A 101 13.00 -13.63 -7.86
N ASP A 102 11.92 -14.27 -7.39
CA ASP A 102 10.67 -13.60 -7.03
C ASP A 102 10.84 -12.72 -5.80
N HIS A 103 11.63 -13.17 -4.81
CA HIS A 103 11.96 -12.37 -3.64
C HIS A 103 12.81 -11.17 -3.99
N GLU A 104 13.80 -11.33 -4.88
CA GLU A 104 14.65 -10.24 -5.38
C GLU A 104 13.82 -9.23 -6.16
N ALA A 105 12.98 -9.67 -7.11
CA ALA A 105 12.08 -8.78 -7.85
C ALA A 105 11.10 -8.02 -6.93
N GLN A 106 10.62 -8.67 -5.87
CA GLN A 106 9.81 -8.00 -4.85
C GLN A 106 10.62 -6.93 -4.10
N MET A 107 11.84 -7.22 -3.67
CA MET A 107 12.72 -6.26 -3.00
C MET A 107 13.07 -5.10 -3.93
N ASP A 108 13.32 -5.37 -5.20
CA ASP A 108 13.58 -4.36 -6.21
C ASP A 108 12.42 -3.38 -6.35
N THR A 109 11.20 -3.89 -6.40
CA THR A 109 10.00 -3.04 -6.46
C THR A 109 9.74 -2.31 -5.14
N LEU A 110 9.84 -2.99 -3.98
CA LEU A 110 9.44 -2.44 -2.69
C LEU A 110 10.50 -1.55 -2.03
N MET A 111 11.78 -1.74 -2.35
CA MET A 111 12.89 -1.04 -1.68
C MET A 111 13.75 -0.27 -2.69
N ARG A 112 14.35 -0.94 -3.69
CA ARG A 112 15.24 -0.28 -4.65
C ARG A 112 14.53 0.81 -5.43
N ALA A 113 13.33 0.55 -5.95
CA ALA A 113 12.56 1.55 -6.67
C ALA A 113 12.23 2.76 -5.78
N VAL A 114 11.78 2.53 -4.54
CA VAL A 114 11.52 3.61 -3.58
C VAL A 114 12.78 4.45 -3.33
N LEU A 115 13.94 3.80 -3.13
CA LEU A 115 15.22 4.49 -2.94
C LEU A 115 15.58 5.38 -4.13
N VAL A 116 15.59 4.79 -5.35
CA VAL A 116 16.04 5.46 -6.59
C VAL A 116 15.12 6.62 -6.92
N LEU A 117 13.79 6.41 -6.89
CA LEU A 117 12.82 7.44 -7.24
C LEU A 117 12.79 8.56 -6.18
N SER A 118 12.87 8.23 -4.90
CA SER A 118 12.95 9.24 -3.83
C SER A 118 14.23 10.08 -3.96
N HIS A 119 15.37 9.45 -4.31
CA HIS A 119 16.63 10.18 -4.52
C HIS A 119 16.54 11.13 -5.71
N ALA A 120 16.00 10.68 -6.85
CA ALA A 120 15.84 11.52 -8.04
C ALA A 120 14.91 12.71 -7.75
N ALA A 121 13.75 12.46 -7.14
CA ALA A 121 12.80 13.52 -6.78
C ALA A 121 13.37 14.49 -5.75
N ALA A 122 13.96 14.00 -4.66
CA ALA A 122 14.49 14.85 -3.59
C ALA A 122 15.53 15.84 -4.11
N ARG A 123 16.47 15.39 -4.95
CA ARG A 123 17.52 16.26 -5.51
C ARG A 123 16.96 17.44 -6.29
N THR A 124 15.98 17.23 -7.14
CA THR A 124 15.36 18.30 -7.93
C THR A 124 14.41 19.17 -7.10
N MET A 125 13.67 18.56 -6.17
CA MET A 125 12.77 19.26 -5.27
C MET A 125 13.52 20.19 -4.31
N VAL A 126 14.67 19.76 -3.75
CA VAL A 126 15.52 20.57 -2.86
C VAL A 126 16.07 21.78 -3.58
N GLN A 127 16.53 21.66 -4.83
CA GLN A 127 17.04 22.79 -5.63
C GLN A 127 16.00 23.91 -5.79
N ARG A 128 14.72 23.54 -5.94
CA ARG A 128 13.62 24.50 -6.08
C ARG A 128 12.90 24.82 -4.77
N ARG A 129 13.33 24.21 -3.66
CA ARG A 129 12.80 24.37 -2.30
C ARG A 129 11.29 24.08 -2.20
N CYS A 130 10.79 23.17 -3.01
CA CYS A 130 9.37 22.81 -3.07
C CYS A 130 9.18 21.38 -3.57
N GLY A 131 8.34 20.60 -2.87
CA GLY A 131 7.94 19.27 -3.27
C GLY A 131 7.60 18.37 -2.08
N ALA A 132 7.00 17.23 -2.38
CA ALA A 132 6.65 16.23 -1.39
C ALA A 132 6.89 14.81 -1.92
N ILE A 133 7.30 13.91 -1.04
CA ILE A 133 7.51 12.49 -1.32
C ILE A 133 6.61 11.70 -0.37
N LEU A 134 5.71 10.88 -0.92
CA LEU A 134 4.86 9.95 -0.17
C LEU A 134 5.26 8.52 -0.49
N ASN A 135 5.75 7.81 0.51
CA ASN A 135 6.14 6.40 0.40
C ASN A 135 5.10 5.51 1.06
N VAL A 136 4.47 4.62 0.30
CA VAL A 136 3.48 3.69 0.85
C VAL A 136 4.17 2.51 1.50
N SER A 137 4.21 2.55 2.82
CA SER A 137 4.65 1.46 3.71
C SER A 137 3.47 0.55 4.09
N SER A 138 3.44 0.03 5.31
CA SER A 138 2.36 -0.77 5.90
C SER A 138 2.58 -0.93 7.39
N LEU A 139 1.53 -1.07 8.17
CA LEU A 139 1.62 -1.54 9.56
C LEU A 139 2.23 -2.94 9.68
N ALA A 140 2.21 -3.74 8.61
CA ALA A 140 2.95 -5.00 8.55
C ALA A 140 4.46 -4.82 8.82
N GLY A 141 5.04 -3.65 8.52
CA GLY A 141 6.44 -3.34 8.81
C GLY A 141 6.80 -3.37 10.30
N TYR A 142 5.83 -3.26 11.20
CA TYR A 142 6.06 -3.43 12.64
C TYR A 142 6.00 -4.88 13.11
N THR A 143 5.69 -5.80 12.21
CA THR A 143 5.55 -7.24 12.48
C THR A 143 6.80 -8.03 12.06
N THR A 144 6.75 -9.35 12.18
CA THR A 144 7.79 -10.28 11.69
C THR A 144 7.24 -11.20 10.59
N ALA A 145 6.28 -10.72 9.79
CA ALA A 145 5.55 -11.49 8.79
C ALA A 145 6.32 -11.60 7.45
N GLY A 146 7.56 -12.09 7.50
CA GLY A 146 8.36 -12.43 6.31
C GLY A 146 8.98 -11.24 5.56
N PRO A 147 9.51 -11.48 4.34
CA PRO A 147 10.26 -10.49 3.56
C PRO A 147 9.47 -9.23 3.23
N TYR A 148 8.18 -9.35 2.95
CA TYR A 148 7.31 -8.20 2.71
C TYR A 148 7.27 -7.24 3.93
N ALA A 149 7.10 -7.78 5.13
CA ALA A 149 7.10 -6.98 6.35
C ALA A 149 8.45 -6.31 6.59
N ALA A 150 9.56 -7.01 6.32
CA ALA A 150 10.90 -6.45 6.40
C ALA A 150 11.09 -5.30 5.42
N SER A 151 10.66 -5.43 4.15
CA SER A 151 10.71 -4.37 3.15
C SER A 151 9.88 -3.15 3.57
N LYS A 152 8.67 -3.36 4.11
CA LYS A 152 7.82 -2.26 4.57
C LYS A 152 8.37 -1.58 5.84
N SER A 153 9.07 -2.32 6.71
CA SER A 153 9.84 -1.73 7.82
C SER A 153 10.95 -0.84 7.30
N TRP A 154 11.70 -1.32 6.31
CA TRP A 154 12.75 -0.53 5.65
C TRP A 154 12.19 0.77 5.05
N VAL A 155 11.06 0.71 4.31
CA VAL A 155 10.42 1.90 3.73
C VAL A 155 10.06 2.93 4.81
N THR A 156 9.54 2.47 5.96
CA THR A 156 9.19 3.37 7.07
C THR A 156 10.44 4.08 7.60
N VAL A 157 11.47 3.32 8.00
CA VAL A 157 12.70 3.86 8.58
C VAL A 157 13.45 4.75 7.58
N PHE A 158 13.52 4.33 6.31
CA PHE A 158 14.09 5.14 5.23
C PHE A 158 13.38 6.49 5.09
N THR A 159 12.05 6.49 5.11
CA THR A 159 11.27 7.72 4.97
C THR A 159 11.42 8.64 6.17
N GLU A 160 11.46 8.10 7.39
CA GLU A 160 11.76 8.89 8.60
C GLU A 160 13.15 9.53 8.52
N SER A 161 14.17 8.80 8.08
CA SER A 161 15.52 9.32 7.85
C SER A 161 15.54 10.42 6.78
N LEU A 162 14.89 10.18 5.64
CA LEU A 162 14.78 11.14 4.55
C LEU A 162 14.08 12.44 5.01
N ALA A 163 13.00 12.32 5.78
CA ALA A 163 12.29 13.48 6.33
C ALA A 163 13.18 14.34 7.25
N MET A 164 14.07 13.72 8.02
CA MET A 164 15.03 14.43 8.87
C MET A 164 16.07 15.17 8.02
N GLU A 165 16.59 14.53 6.95
CA GLU A 165 17.55 15.13 6.03
C GLU A 165 16.93 16.31 5.25
N LEU A 166 15.67 16.20 4.87
CA LEU A 166 14.97 17.26 4.13
C LEU A 166 14.50 18.44 5.00
N LYS A 167 14.69 18.40 6.31
CA LYS A 167 14.25 19.47 7.21
C LYS A 167 14.87 20.82 6.85
N GLY A 168 14.02 21.84 6.67
CA GLY A 168 14.46 23.20 6.30
C GLY A 168 14.73 23.40 4.80
N THR A 169 14.62 22.38 3.97
CA THR A 169 14.84 22.48 2.52
C THR A 169 13.59 22.95 1.75
N GLY A 170 12.42 22.95 2.37
CA GLY A 170 11.13 23.20 1.70
C GLY A 170 10.51 21.94 1.09
N VAL A 171 11.11 20.77 1.31
CA VAL A 171 10.65 19.47 0.82
C VAL A 171 10.24 18.58 1.99
N THR A 172 9.18 17.80 1.83
CA THR A 172 8.69 16.88 2.87
C THR A 172 8.72 15.42 2.41
N ALA A 173 8.87 14.51 3.36
CA ALA A 173 8.72 13.06 3.10
C ALA A 173 7.77 12.46 4.13
N THR A 174 6.79 11.67 3.65
CA THR A 174 5.75 11.03 4.45
C THR A 174 5.73 9.53 4.19
N ALA A 175 5.76 8.72 5.22
CA ALA A 175 5.47 7.30 5.14
C ALA A 175 3.98 7.06 5.45
N LEU A 176 3.24 6.50 4.50
CA LEU A 176 1.87 6.03 4.72
C LEU A 176 1.91 4.60 5.24
N LEU A 177 1.34 4.36 6.43
CA LEU A 177 1.25 3.04 7.05
C LEU A 177 -0.22 2.60 7.13
N PRO A 178 -0.81 2.10 6.05
CA PRO A 178 -2.18 1.61 6.08
C PRO A 178 -2.28 0.31 6.87
N GLY A 179 -3.46 0.08 7.46
CA GLY A 179 -3.88 -1.22 7.95
C GLY A 179 -4.42 -2.09 6.81
N PHE A 180 -5.46 -2.90 7.11
CA PHE A 180 -6.14 -3.67 6.07
C PHE A 180 -7.03 -2.75 5.24
N VAL A 181 -6.72 -2.62 3.94
CA VAL A 181 -7.49 -1.79 3.00
C VAL A 181 -8.19 -2.70 2.00
N GLN A 182 -9.47 -2.45 1.75
CA GLN A 182 -10.24 -3.18 0.73
C GLN A 182 -9.72 -2.81 -0.66
N THR A 183 -8.86 -3.66 -1.22
CA THR A 183 -8.28 -3.51 -2.55
C THR A 183 -7.97 -4.89 -3.13
N GLU A 184 -7.72 -4.97 -4.44
CA GLU A 184 -7.26 -6.19 -5.12
C GLU A 184 -5.93 -6.74 -4.59
N PHE A 185 -5.22 -6.01 -3.73
CA PHE A 185 -3.93 -6.42 -3.17
C PHE A 185 -4.01 -7.75 -2.41
N HIS A 186 -5.03 -7.91 -1.55
CA HIS A 186 -5.20 -9.12 -0.73
C HIS A 186 -5.59 -10.33 -1.58
N GLU A 187 -6.41 -10.12 -2.61
CA GLU A 187 -6.79 -11.16 -3.57
C GLU A 187 -5.57 -11.62 -4.38
N ARG A 188 -4.78 -10.68 -4.88
CA ARG A 188 -3.54 -10.96 -5.62
C ARG A 188 -2.49 -11.67 -4.78
N ALA A 189 -2.38 -11.30 -3.50
CA ALA A 189 -1.49 -11.97 -2.55
C ALA A 189 -2.05 -13.32 -2.04
N SER A 190 -3.26 -13.72 -2.47
CA SER A 190 -3.99 -14.92 -1.99
C SER A 190 -4.00 -15.03 -0.46
N MET A 191 -4.09 -13.89 0.22
CA MET A 191 -4.28 -13.87 1.65
C MET A 191 -5.72 -14.28 1.95
N ASN A 192 -5.91 -15.44 2.61
CA ASN A 192 -7.22 -15.80 3.10
C ASN A 192 -7.61 -14.85 4.24
N MET A 193 -8.46 -13.90 3.91
CA MET A 193 -8.94 -12.86 4.82
C MET A 193 -10.34 -13.21 5.40
N GLU A 194 -10.83 -14.42 5.14
CA GLU A 194 -12.07 -14.93 5.71
C GLU A 194 -11.97 -14.97 7.25
N GLY A 195 -12.91 -14.34 7.91
CA GLY A 195 -12.97 -14.29 9.39
C GLY A 195 -12.42 -13.01 10.01
N LEU A 196 -11.84 -12.08 9.27
CA LEU A 196 -11.54 -10.75 9.81
C LEU A 196 -12.83 -9.93 9.95
N PRO A 197 -13.10 -9.36 11.14
CA PRO A 197 -14.27 -8.52 11.34
C PRO A 197 -14.29 -7.35 10.34
N ARG A 198 -15.47 -7.01 9.79
CA ARG A 198 -15.63 -5.88 8.85
C ARG A 198 -15.05 -4.57 9.40
N VAL A 199 -15.05 -4.39 10.70
CA VAL A 199 -14.51 -3.21 11.39
C VAL A 199 -12.98 -3.06 11.24
N THR A 200 -12.25 -4.12 10.82
CA THR A 200 -10.80 -4.04 10.56
C THR A 200 -10.46 -3.46 9.20
N TRP A 201 -11.41 -3.44 8.28
CA TRP A 201 -11.18 -2.97 6.93
C TRP A 201 -11.35 -1.46 6.80
N GLN A 202 -10.42 -0.83 6.09
CA GLN A 202 -10.49 0.57 5.69
C GLN A 202 -10.89 0.66 4.20
N LYS A 203 -11.60 1.72 3.85
CA LYS A 203 -11.89 2.04 2.45
C LYS A 203 -10.71 2.80 1.84
N ALA A 204 -10.31 2.46 0.62
CA ALA A 204 -9.21 3.13 -0.09
C ALA A 204 -9.38 4.65 -0.19
N PRO A 205 -10.57 5.20 -0.51
CA PRO A 205 -10.79 6.65 -0.54
C PRO A 205 -10.42 7.36 0.76
N TYR A 206 -10.85 6.82 1.90
CA TYR A 206 -10.52 7.41 3.20
C TYR A 206 -9.02 7.37 3.51
N VAL A 207 -8.35 6.25 3.18
CA VAL A 207 -6.91 6.09 3.43
C VAL A 207 -6.10 7.09 2.61
N VAL A 208 -6.44 7.25 1.33
CA VAL A 208 -5.75 8.16 0.41
C VAL A 208 -6.01 9.62 0.79
N GLU A 209 -7.25 9.99 1.07
CA GLU A 209 -7.61 11.35 1.50
C GLU A 209 -6.81 11.77 2.75
N GLN A 210 -6.73 10.88 3.74
CA GLN A 210 -5.97 11.15 4.97
C GLN A 210 -4.47 11.24 4.68
N ALA A 211 -3.92 10.35 3.83
CA ALA A 211 -2.52 10.36 3.44
C ALA A 211 -2.14 11.67 2.72
N LEU A 212 -2.96 12.14 1.80
CA LEU A 212 -2.73 13.41 1.09
C LEU A 212 -2.81 14.61 2.04
N LYS A 213 -3.78 14.62 2.96
CA LYS A 213 -3.87 15.66 4.00
C LYS A 213 -2.66 15.69 4.93
N ASP A 214 -2.16 14.53 5.35
CA ASP A 214 -0.99 14.42 6.22
C ASP A 214 0.29 14.81 5.47
N THR A 215 0.42 14.41 4.20
CA THR A 215 1.53 14.82 3.32
C THR A 215 1.56 16.34 3.12
N ALA A 216 0.42 16.97 2.86
CA ALA A 216 0.32 18.42 2.71
C ALA A 216 0.70 19.18 3.99
N LYS A 217 0.52 18.58 5.17
CA LYS A 217 0.97 19.12 6.47
C LYS A 217 2.43 18.84 6.78
N GLY A 218 3.14 18.08 5.94
CA GLY A 218 4.52 17.65 6.19
C GLY A 218 4.65 16.61 7.32
N ALA A 219 3.60 15.85 7.61
CA ALA A 219 3.66 14.79 8.61
C ALA A 219 4.62 13.66 8.14
N VAL A 220 5.53 13.24 9.00
CA VAL A 220 6.50 12.18 8.67
C VAL A 220 5.82 10.81 8.57
N LEU A 221 4.88 10.53 9.47
CA LEU A 221 4.09 9.29 9.46
C LEU A 221 2.60 9.60 9.28
N SER A 222 1.96 8.92 8.34
CA SER A 222 0.51 8.94 8.15
C SER A 222 -0.07 7.56 8.46
N ILE A 223 -0.88 7.47 9.50
CA ILE A 223 -1.60 6.25 9.89
C ILE A 223 -3.10 6.57 9.89
N PRO A 224 -3.83 6.26 8.79
CA PRO A 224 -5.20 6.71 8.56
C PRO A 224 -6.23 5.96 9.42
N SER A 225 -6.15 6.08 10.72
CA SER A 225 -7.17 5.64 11.69
C SER A 225 -6.58 5.70 13.09
N VAL A 226 -7.30 6.25 14.04
CA VAL A 226 -6.90 6.27 15.47
C VAL A 226 -6.65 4.85 15.97
N LYS A 227 -7.53 3.90 15.61
CA LYS A 227 -7.40 2.48 15.97
C LYS A 227 -6.07 1.88 15.48
N TYR A 228 -5.71 2.12 14.23
CA TYR A 228 -4.48 1.62 13.66
C TYR A 228 -3.24 2.37 14.16
N ARG A 229 -3.38 3.64 14.48
CA ARG A 229 -2.33 4.43 15.14
C ARG A 229 -1.98 3.81 16.49
N THR A 230 -2.99 3.55 17.34
CA THR A 230 -2.78 2.91 18.65
C THR A 230 -2.18 1.51 18.50
N ALA A 231 -2.70 0.68 17.58
CA ALA A 231 -2.15 -0.66 17.33
C ALA A 231 -0.71 -0.61 16.81
N GLY A 232 -0.39 0.35 15.95
CA GLY A 232 0.96 0.57 15.42
C GLY A 232 1.94 0.97 16.53
N GLU A 233 1.59 1.94 17.37
CA GLU A 233 2.43 2.36 18.48
C GLU A 233 2.66 1.21 19.48
N VAL A 234 1.62 0.47 19.84
CA VAL A 234 1.76 -0.73 20.68
C VAL A 234 2.70 -1.75 20.04
N SER A 235 2.57 -2.02 18.73
CA SER A 235 3.45 -2.97 18.03
C SER A 235 4.90 -2.49 17.96
N ARG A 236 5.13 -1.18 17.90
CA ARG A 236 6.47 -0.57 17.85
C ARG A 236 7.23 -0.73 19.17
N ILE A 237 6.54 -0.58 20.30
CA ILE A 237 7.13 -0.66 21.64
C ILE A 237 7.07 -2.06 22.27
N ALA A 238 6.27 -2.97 21.70
CA ALA A 238 6.09 -4.31 22.22
C ALA A 238 7.41 -5.12 22.16
N PRO A 239 7.71 -5.93 23.17
CA PRO A 239 8.87 -6.82 23.16
C PRO A 239 8.85 -7.73 21.92
N ARG A 240 9.98 -7.83 21.21
CA ARG A 240 10.08 -8.62 19.97
C ARG A 240 9.65 -10.09 20.10
N PRO A 241 9.88 -10.80 21.23
CA PRO A 241 9.32 -12.15 21.41
C PRO A 241 7.80 -12.20 21.33
N LEU A 242 7.11 -11.20 21.91
CA LEU A 242 5.65 -11.08 21.85
C LEU A 242 5.17 -10.81 20.42
N VAL A 243 5.82 -9.88 19.72
CA VAL A 243 5.51 -9.59 18.31
C VAL A 243 5.66 -10.87 17.47
N ARG A 244 6.79 -11.62 17.62
CA ARG A 244 7.00 -12.90 16.93
C ARG A 244 5.89 -13.91 17.22
N ALA A 245 5.47 -14.04 18.47
CA ALA A 245 4.42 -14.97 18.86
C ALA A 245 3.07 -14.63 18.23
N LEU A 246 2.73 -13.34 18.17
CA LEU A 246 1.45 -12.84 17.62
C LEU A 246 1.41 -12.81 16.09
N THR A 247 2.54 -12.66 15.40
CA THR A 247 2.62 -12.54 13.95
C THR A 247 3.18 -13.78 13.25
N SER A 248 3.40 -14.88 13.99
CA SER A 248 3.91 -16.12 13.41
C SER A 248 2.89 -16.77 12.47
N PRO A 249 3.33 -17.42 11.36
CA PRO A 249 2.44 -18.16 10.44
C PRO A 249 1.59 -19.21 11.16
N ASN A 250 2.10 -19.79 12.23
CA ASN A 250 1.38 -20.78 13.05
C ASN A 250 0.20 -20.18 13.83
N TRP A 251 0.29 -18.92 14.25
CA TRP A 251 -0.82 -18.24 14.90
C TRP A 251 -1.99 -18.02 13.90
N TYR A 252 -1.67 -17.63 12.67
CA TYR A 252 -2.65 -17.44 11.60
C TYR A 252 -3.34 -18.75 11.22
N ARG A 253 -2.58 -19.86 11.08
CA ARG A 253 -3.13 -21.22 10.88
C ARG A 253 -4.01 -21.67 12.05
N ARG A 254 -3.65 -21.36 13.29
CA ARG A 254 -4.45 -21.67 14.48
C ARG A 254 -5.75 -20.89 14.56
N LEU A 255 -5.78 -19.64 14.13
CA LEU A 255 -7.01 -18.85 14.01
C LEU A 255 -7.96 -19.47 12.98
N GLN A 256 -7.44 -19.82 11.80
CA GLN A 256 -8.24 -20.48 10.75
C GLN A 256 -8.81 -21.83 11.21
N ALA A 257 -8.01 -22.67 11.88
CA ALA A 257 -8.45 -23.94 12.42
C ALA A 257 -9.58 -23.77 13.47
N ARG A 258 -9.53 -22.72 14.29
CA ARG A 258 -10.60 -22.42 15.27
C ARG A 258 -11.89 -21.94 14.62
N THR A 259 -11.82 -21.23 13.51
CA THR A 259 -13.01 -20.74 12.78
C THR A 259 -13.69 -21.89 12.04
N VAL A 260 -12.93 -22.78 11.41
CA VAL A 260 -13.46 -24.00 10.75
C VAL A 260 -14.10 -24.95 11.77
N HIS A 261 -13.53 -25.08 12.97
CA HIS A 261 -14.12 -25.93 14.02
C HIS A 261 -15.43 -25.35 14.57
N ARG A 262 -15.56 -24.02 14.61
CA ARG A 262 -16.78 -23.35 15.08
C ARG A 262 -17.92 -23.46 14.04
N SER A 263 -17.63 -23.35 12.75
CA SER A 263 -18.62 -23.55 11.67
C SER A 263 -19.07 -25.01 11.58
N ARG A 264 -18.15 -25.99 11.73
CA ARG A 264 -18.53 -27.42 11.78
C ARG A 264 -19.39 -27.77 12.98
N ARG A 265 -19.15 -27.16 14.16
CA ARG A 265 -20.02 -27.39 15.34
C ARG A 265 -21.43 -26.77 15.18
N HIS A 266 -21.56 -25.67 14.42
CA HIS A 266 -22.88 -25.11 14.09
C HIS A 266 -23.61 -25.91 13.01
N ALA A 267 -22.89 -26.46 12.02
CA ALA A 267 -23.45 -27.33 11.02
C ALA A 267 -23.95 -28.65 11.65
N SER A 268 -23.14 -29.29 12.48
CA SER A 268 -23.52 -30.55 13.14
C SER A 268 -24.68 -30.40 14.13
N ARG A 269 -24.86 -29.24 14.75
CA ARG A 269 -26.07 -28.98 15.58
C ARG A 269 -27.34 -28.76 14.77
N ARG A 270 -27.26 -28.34 13.49
CA ARG A 270 -28.40 -28.24 12.59
C ARG A 270 -28.81 -29.59 12.01
N GLU A 271 -27.85 -30.52 11.81
CA GLU A 271 -28.12 -31.85 11.31
C GLU A 271 -28.67 -32.81 12.36
N LEU A 272 -28.53 -32.51 13.65
CA LEU A 272 -29.04 -33.33 14.76
C LEU A 272 -30.50 -33.01 15.15
N LYS A 273 -31.17 -32.08 14.49
CA LYS A 273 -32.63 -31.94 14.62
C LYS A 273 -33.31 -32.97 13.74
N ALA A 274 -34.06 -33.88 14.38
CA ALA A 274 -34.82 -34.93 13.69
C ALA A 274 -35.80 -34.29 12.68
N PRO A 275 -36.10 -34.97 11.54
CA PRO A 275 -36.92 -34.42 10.45
C PRO A 275 -38.29 -33.89 10.88
N TRP A 276 -38.89 -34.45 11.91
CA TRP A 276 -40.20 -34.05 12.44
C TRP A 276 -40.19 -32.80 13.33
N GLN A 277 -39.02 -32.19 13.62
CA GLN A 277 -38.91 -30.95 14.38
C GLN A 277 -38.79 -29.72 13.47
N ARG A 278 -39.04 -29.86 12.15
CA ARG A 278 -38.91 -28.76 11.16
C ARG A 278 -40.25 -28.17 10.71
N GLU A 279 -41.39 -28.65 11.23
CA GLU A 279 -42.71 -28.28 10.71
C GLU A 279 -43.39 -27.11 11.43
N ASP A 280 -42.79 -26.47 12.44
CA ASP A 280 -43.44 -25.41 13.22
C ASP A 280 -42.71 -24.06 13.19
N GLU A 281 -42.18 -23.61 12.05
CA GLU A 281 -41.83 -22.19 11.88
C GLU A 281 -42.73 -21.58 10.77
N PRO A 282 -43.67 -20.66 11.12
CA PRO A 282 -44.48 -19.96 10.12
C PRO A 282 -43.59 -18.97 9.38
N ASP A 283 -43.72 -18.94 8.04
CA ASP A 283 -43.15 -17.91 7.18
C ASP A 283 -43.56 -16.51 7.64
N ALA A 284 -42.55 -15.69 8.00
CA ALA A 284 -42.70 -14.24 8.19
C ALA A 284 -41.52 -13.49 7.57
#